data_199d591fec1e9b4c8f938b2a6075ca54
#
_entry.id   199d591fec1e9b4c8f938b2a6075ca54
#
_cell.length_a   1.000
_cell.length_b   1.000
_cell.length_c   1.000
_cell.angle_alpha   90.00
_cell.angle_beta   90.00
_cell.angle_gamma   90.00
#
_symmetry.space_group_name_H-M   'P 1'
#
loop_
_entity.id
_entity.type
_entity.pdbx_description
1 polymer ?
#
loop_
_entity_poly.entity_id
_entity_poly.type
_entity_poly.pdbx_seq_one_letter_code
_entity_poly.pdbx_strand_id
1 'polypeptide(L)'
;MPLKKGSSQKTISSNIGELVGSGRPQKQAVAIALNTARHARAAGGPLKMPKPPKMANNVHLGAIHSPVAGRTDHLPMHVPSGSYVIPADIVSSLGEGNTMAGYRAVKMMFKGAPYGAYAAGGGVGEPVPIVAAGGEYVLSPDEVIWAGGGDLDAGHRALDKWITDTRKDLINTLKKLPGPKKD
;
A
#
# COMPACT_ATOMS: atom_id res chain seq x y z
N MET A 1 0.82 25.23 -42.64
CA MET A 1 0.73 23.77 -42.44
C MET A 1 0.18 23.47 -41.03
N PRO A 2 -0.57 22.39 -40.83
CA PRO A 2 -1.06 22.04 -39.52
C PRO A 2 0.11 21.57 -38.66
N LEU A 3 0.21 22.08 -37.41
CA LEU A 3 1.24 21.71 -36.45
C LEU A 3 1.10 20.23 -36.03
N LYS A 4 2.21 19.58 -35.76
CA LYS A 4 2.26 18.18 -35.33
C LYS A 4 1.64 18.04 -33.93
N LYS A 5 0.69 17.11 -33.76
CA LYS A 5 0.11 16.79 -32.46
C LYS A 5 1.09 15.96 -31.65
N GLY A 6 1.33 16.35 -30.39
CA GLY A 6 2.19 15.62 -29.49
C GLY A 6 2.84 16.53 -28.44
N SER A 7 3.26 15.93 -27.32
CA SER A 7 3.88 16.65 -26.19
C SER A 7 5.36 16.29 -25.97
N SER A 8 5.97 15.53 -26.91
CA SER A 8 7.40 15.21 -26.83
C SER A 8 8.26 16.43 -27.12
N GLN A 9 9.43 16.51 -26.50
CA GLN A 9 10.41 17.57 -26.77
C GLN A 9 10.69 17.72 -28.27
N LYS A 10 10.84 16.61 -29.01
CA LYS A 10 11.07 16.57 -30.42
C LYS A 10 9.93 17.21 -31.24
N THR A 11 8.68 16.93 -30.86
CA THR A 11 7.48 17.52 -31.51
C THR A 11 7.39 19.02 -31.25
N ILE A 12 7.65 19.45 -30.01
CA ILE A 12 7.64 20.87 -29.62
C ILE A 12 8.70 21.63 -30.39
N SER A 13 9.94 21.13 -30.42
CA SER A 13 11.04 21.77 -31.18
C SER A 13 10.77 21.83 -32.68
N SER A 14 10.20 20.77 -33.26
CA SER A 14 9.80 20.76 -34.69
C SER A 14 8.74 21.83 -34.99
N ASN A 15 7.71 21.94 -34.14
CA ASN A 15 6.65 22.95 -34.29
C ASN A 15 7.18 24.38 -34.11
N ILE A 16 8.12 24.62 -33.21
CA ILE A 16 8.79 25.92 -33.06
C ILE A 16 9.55 26.27 -34.33
N GLY A 17 10.36 25.35 -34.87
CA GLY A 17 11.13 25.57 -36.11
C GLY A 17 10.23 25.90 -37.31
N GLU A 18 9.10 25.19 -37.45
CA GLU A 18 8.13 25.43 -38.53
C GLU A 18 7.45 26.80 -38.41
N LEU A 19 7.08 27.19 -37.19
CA LEU A 19 6.46 28.50 -36.93
C LEU A 19 7.43 29.66 -37.14
N VAL A 20 8.68 29.54 -36.73
CA VAL A 20 9.73 30.55 -36.99
C VAL A 20 10.02 30.62 -38.50
N GLY A 21 10.15 29.49 -39.18
CA GLY A 21 10.33 29.43 -40.63
C GLY A 21 9.16 30.03 -41.42
N SER A 22 7.95 30.06 -40.85
CA SER A 22 6.79 30.72 -41.43
C SER A 22 6.70 32.23 -41.10
N GLY A 23 7.77 32.82 -40.53
CA GLY A 23 7.87 34.26 -40.27
C GLY A 23 7.30 34.74 -38.93
N ARG A 24 6.97 33.84 -37.99
CA ARG A 24 6.48 34.24 -36.67
C ARG A 24 7.63 34.58 -35.72
N PRO A 25 7.48 35.61 -34.87
CA PRO A 25 8.46 35.91 -33.83
C PRO A 25 8.71 34.71 -32.93
N GLN A 26 9.95 34.43 -32.56
CA GLN A 26 10.36 33.24 -31.80
C GLN A 26 9.56 33.09 -30.48
N LYS A 27 9.30 34.18 -29.75
CA LYS A 27 8.49 34.15 -28.51
C LYS A 27 7.06 33.66 -28.78
N GLN A 28 6.44 34.07 -29.88
CA GLN A 28 5.11 33.64 -30.26
C GLN A 28 5.10 32.18 -30.74
N ALA A 29 6.11 31.76 -31.52
CA ALA A 29 6.26 30.38 -31.96
C ALA A 29 6.38 29.41 -30.79
N VAL A 30 7.16 29.75 -29.76
CA VAL A 30 7.29 28.97 -28.54
C VAL A 30 5.95 28.88 -27.80
N ALA A 31 5.24 29.98 -27.62
CA ALA A 31 3.95 30.00 -26.94
C ALA A 31 2.91 29.11 -27.65
N ILE A 32 2.82 29.19 -28.95
CA ILE A 32 1.90 28.37 -29.75
C ILE A 32 2.26 26.88 -29.69
N ALA A 33 3.53 26.53 -29.84
CA ALA A 33 3.98 25.14 -29.75
C ALA A 33 3.73 24.50 -28.39
N LEU A 34 3.97 25.24 -27.31
CA LEU A 34 3.67 24.79 -25.95
C LEU A 34 2.18 24.66 -25.69
N ASN A 35 1.35 25.59 -26.20
CA ASN A 35 -0.11 25.48 -26.07
C ASN A 35 -0.64 24.25 -26.83
N THR A 36 -0.16 23.98 -28.04
CA THR A 36 -0.49 22.78 -28.81
C THR A 36 -0.10 21.49 -28.05
N ALA A 37 1.06 21.51 -27.42
CA ALA A 37 1.51 20.38 -26.60
C ALA A 37 0.65 20.17 -25.32
N ARG A 38 0.18 21.27 -24.69
CA ARG A 38 -0.76 21.21 -23.56
C ARG A 38 -2.10 20.62 -23.96
N HIS A 39 -2.66 21.07 -25.09
CA HIS A 39 -3.91 20.50 -25.61
C HIS A 39 -3.77 19.04 -26.02
N ALA A 40 -2.62 18.62 -26.54
CA ALA A 40 -2.34 17.22 -26.85
C ALA A 40 -2.25 16.35 -25.57
N ARG A 41 -1.85 16.92 -24.41
CA ARG A 41 -1.90 16.26 -23.09
C ARG A 41 -3.32 16.23 -22.53
N ALA A 42 -4.06 17.33 -22.64
CA ALA A 42 -5.43 17.45 -22.15
C ALA A 42 -6.43 16.56 -22.92
N ALA A 43 -6.13 16.24 -24.18
CA ALA A 43 -6.92 15.31 -24.99
C ALA A 43 -6.73 13.82 -24.61
N GLY A 44 -6.10 13.54 -23.46
CA GLY A 44 -6.07 12.20 -22.87
C GLY A 44 -5.55 11.13 -23.83
N GLY A 45 -4.31 11.29 -24.33
CA GLY A 45 -3.61 10.10 -24.80
C GLY A 45 -3.55 9.08 -23.63
N PRO A 46 -3.72 7.77 -23.90
CA PRO A 46 -3.63 6.78 -22.82
C PRO A 46 -2.34 7.04 -22.08
N LEU A 47 -2.43 7.41 -20.80
CA LEU A 47 -1.29 7.40 -19.91
C LEU A 47 -0.69 6.00 -20.10
N LYS A 48 0.47 5.90 -20.76
CA LYS A 48 1.30 4.72 -20.60
C LYS A 48 1.69 4.70 -19.14
N MET A 49 0.80 4.15 -18.33
CA MET A 49 1.19 3.69 -17.00
C MET A 49 2.46 2.88 -17.23
N PRO A 50 3.55 3.15 -16.52
CA PRO A 50 4.67 2.23 -16.52
C PRO A 50 4.04 0.86 -16.31
N LYS A 51 4.33 -0.11 -17.22
CA LYS A 51 3.91 -1.49 -17.00
C LYS A 51 4.30 -1.79 -15.58
N PRO A 52 3.33 -2.21 -14.73
CA PRO A 52 3.69 -2.62 -13.38
C PRO A 52 4.87 -3.57 -13.53
N PRO A 53 5.94 -3.41 -12.74
CA PRO A 53 7.06 -4.34 -12.80
C PRO A 53 6.44 -5.72 -12.82
N LYS A 54 6.93 -6.63 -13.71
CA LYS A 54 6.49 -8.03 -13.72
C LYS A 54 6.62 -8.49 -12.28
N MET A 55 5.50 -8.57 -11.58
CA MET A 55 5.49 -9.00 -10.19
C MET A 55 5.91 -10.45 -10.24
N ALA A 56 7.12 -10.72 -9.79
CA ALA A 56 7.37 -12.01 -9.18
C ALA A 56 6.24 -12.17 -8.15
N ASN A 57 5.68 -13.35 -8.01
CA ASN A 57 4.58 -13.68 -7.09
C ASN A 57 4.97 -13.46 -5.60
N ASN A 58 5.58 -12.34 -5.28
CA ASN A 58 6.03 -11.96 -3.95
C ASN A 58 4.88 -11.28 -3.22
N VAL A 59 3.93 -12.08 -2.80
CA VAL A 59 2.98 -11.68 -1.78
C VAL A 59 3.66 -11.75 -0.42
N HIS A 60 3.48 -10.70 0.38
CA HIS A 60 4.01 -10.64 1.73
C HIS A 60 3.04 -11.30 2.70
N LEU A 61 3.57 -12.12 3.60
CA LEU A 61 2.86 -12.71 4.74
C LEU A 61 3.72 -12.59 5.99
N GLY A 62 3.07 -12.48 7.14
CA GLY A 62 3.78 -12.40 8.42
C GLY A 62 4.22 -10.99 8.80
N ALA A 63 5.34 -10.89 9.52
CA ALA A 63 5.84 -9.67 10.11
C ALA A 63 6.34 -8.67 9.07
N ILE A 64 5.93 -7.41 9.18
CA ILE A 64 6.40 -6.31 8.33
C ILE A 64 7.52 -5.54 9.04
N HIS A 65 8.73 -5.66 8.52
CA HIS A 65 9.90 -4.96 9.04
C HIS A 65 10.16 -3.68 8.25
N SER A 66 10.52 -2.59 8.94
CA SER A 66 10.96 -1.35 8.32
C SER A 66 12.25 -0.87 8.96
N PRO A 67 13.21 -0.39 8.17
CA PRO A 67 14.39 0.31 8.68
C PRO A 67 14.07 1.74 9.13
N VAL A 68 12.90 2.28 8.73
CA VAL A 68 12.47 3.62 9.09
C VAL A 68 11.72 3.56 10.42
N ALA A 69 12.13 4.40 11.37
CA ALA A 69 11.45 4.52 12.65
C ALA A 69 10.06 5.16 12.46
N GLY A 70 9.09 4.70 13.24
CA GLY A 70 7.72 5.21 13.21
C GLY A 70 6.73 4.21 12.61
N ARG A 71 5.44 4.57 12.71
CA ARG A 71 4.30 3.78 12.24
C ARG A 71 3.66 4.44 11.01
N THR A 72 4.50 4.97 10.12
CA THR A 72 4.04 5.65 8.92
C THR A 72 3.94 4.65 7.77
N ASP A 73 2.82 4.67 7.07
CA ASP A 73 2.57 3.83 5.90
C ASP A 73 3.44 4.31 4.74
N HIS A 74 4.48 3.55 4.42
CA HIS A 74 5.45 3.90 3.37
C HIS A 74 6.01 2.67 2.64
N LEU A 75 5.57 1.47 3.01
CA LEU A 75 6.04 0.22 2.42
C LEU A 75 4.99 -0.31 1.42
N PRO A 76 5.15 -0.04 0.10
CA PRO A 76 4.27 -0.64 -0.89
C PRO A 76 4.58 -2.14 -1.00
N MET A 77 3.54 -2.95 -0.88
CA MET A 77 3.65 -4.40 -1.00
C MET A 77 2.37 -5.02 -1.54
N HIS A 78 2.41 -6.30 -1.83
CA HIS A 78 1.24 -7.07 -2.22
C HIS A 78 0.97 -8.14 -1.18
N VAL A 79 -0.29 -8.33 -0.86
CA VAL A 79 -0.76 -9.39 0.03
C VAL A 79 -1.77 -10.26 -0.70
N PRO A 80 -1.95 -11.52 -0.31
CA PRO A 80 -3.00 -12.36 -0.87
C PRO A 80 -4.38 -11.73 -0.63
N SER A 81 -5.29 -11.83 -1.61
CA SER A 81 -6.69 -11.44 -1.40
C SER A 81 -7.29 -12.24 -0.24
N GLY A 82 -8.02 -11.59 0.66
CA GLY A 82 -8.56 -12.22 1.87
C GLY A 82 -7.60 -12.24 3.07
N SER A 83 -6.39 -11.70 2.93
CA SER A 83 -5.48 -11.47 4.07
C SER A 83 -6.02 -10.44 5.04
N TYR A 84 -5.51 -10.44 6.27
CA TYR A 84 -5.83 -9.45 7.29
C TYR A 84 -4.54 -8.82 7.83
N VAL A 85 -4.50 -7.49 7.95
CA VAL A 85 -3.35 -6.77 8.51
C VAL A 85 -3.61 -6.42 9.97
N ILE A 86 -2.84 -7.01 10.87
CA ILE A 86 -2.87 -6.64 12.30
C ILE A 86 -2.07 -5.36 12.48
N PRO A 87 -2.69 -4.28 13.02
CA PRO A 87 -2.01 -3.00 13.20
C PRO A 87 -0.84 -3.06 14.18
N ALA A 88 0.16 -2.20 13.94
CA ALA A 88 1.41 -2.17 14.72
C ALA A 88 1.22 -1.87 16.21
N ASP A 89 0.16 -1.14 16.60
CA ASP A 89 -0.19 -0.89 17.99
C ASP A 89 -0.61 -2.18 18.72
N ILE A 90 -1.40 -3.02 18.06
CA ILE A 90 -1.81 -4.32 18.60
C ILE A 90 -0.63 -5.28 18.67
N VAL A 91 0.17 -5.38 17.60
CA VAL A 91 1.38 -6.21 17.62
C VAL A 91 2.31 -5.81 18.75
N SER A 92 2.58 -4.51 18.91
CA SER A 92 3.42 -4.00 20.00
C SER A 92 2.84 -4.29 21.38
N SER A 93 1.52 -4.17 21.55
CA SER A 93 0.86 -4.44 22.84
C SER A 93 0.95 -5.90 23.26
N LEU A 94 0.82 -6.83 22.31
CA LEU A 94 1.00 -8.26 22.56
C LEU A 94 2.43 -8.61 23.00
N GLY A 95 3.39 -7.77 22.68
CA GLY A 95 4.79 -7.89 23.07
C GLY A 95 5.20 -6.96 24.20
N GLU A 96 4.25 -6.45 25.00
CA GLU A 96 4.52 -5.52 26.11
C GLU A 96 5.35 -4.30 25.69
N GLY A 97 5.04 -3.75 24.50
CA GLY A 97 5.77 -2.64 23.89
C GLY A 97 6.93 -3.07 22.96
N ASN A 98 7.27 -4.36 22.92
CA ASN A 98 8.31 -4.89 22.03
C ASN A 98 7.68 -5.53 20.80
N THR A 99 7.83 -4.88 19.64
CA THR A 99 7.28 -5.35 18.36
C THR A 99 7.78 -6.75 17.98
N MET A 100 9.06 -7.07 18.26
CA MET A 100 9.62 -8.40 17.93
C MET A 100 9.03 -9.50 18.81
N ALA A 101 8.73 -9.22 20.08
CA ALA A 101 8.00 -10.12 20.95
C ALA A 101 6.54 -10.26 20.48
N GLY A 102 5.93 -9.16 20.06
CA GLY A 102 4.58 -9.15 19.49
C GLY A 102 4.45 -10.03 18.25
N TYR A 103 5.40 -9.98 17.32
CA TYR A 103 5.42 -10.88 16.16
C TYR A 103 5.42 -12.37 16.56
N ARG A 104 6.18 -12.71 17.61
CA ARG A 104 6.21 -14.09 18.13
C ARG A 104 4.86 -14.46 18.75
N ALA A 105 4.25 -13.54 19.50
CA ALA A 105 2.95 -13.75 20.10
C ALA A 105 1.87 -14.00 19.03
N VAL A 106 1.79 -13.16 17.99
CA VAL A 106 0.86 -13.36 16.87
C VAL A 106 1.10 -14.71 16.21
N LYS A 107 2.35 -15.03 15.87
CA LYS A 107 2.69 -16.31 15.25
C LYS A 107 2.28 -17.52 16.11
N MET A 108 2.37 -17.40 17.43
CA MET A 108 1.94 -18.46 18.36
C MET A 108 0.42 -18.59 18.42
N MET A 109 -0.33 -17.48 18.35
CA MET A 109 -1.80 -17.50 18.34
C MET A 109 -2.35 -18.27 17.14
N PHE A 110 -1.72 -18.16 15.97
CA PHE A 110 -2.15 -18.81 14.74
C PHE A 110 -1.38 -20.10 14.40
N LYS A 111 -0.58 -20.63 15.36
CA LYS A 111 0.23 -21.84 15.13
C LYS A 111 -0.59 -23.08 14.74
N GLY A 112 -1.88 -23.13 15.06
CA GLY A 112 -2.77 -24.22 14.75
C GLY A 112 -3.54 -24.05 13.43
N ALA A 113 -3.40 -22.92 12.77
CA ALA A 113 -4.05 -22.67 11.50
C ALA A 113 -3.46 -23.61 10.42
N PRO A 114 -4.28 -24.23 9.57
CA PRO A 114 -3.78 -25.09 8.50
C PRO A 114 -2.96 -24.26 7.52
N TYR A 115 -1.67 -24.53 7.44
CA TYR A 115 -0.82 -24.00 6.40
C TYR A 115 -1.08 -24.77 5.11
N GLY A 116 -1.54 -24.09 4.06
CA GLY A 116 -1.41 -24.88 2.87
C GLY A 116 -2.03 -24.41 1.58
N ALA A 117 -3.27 -24.02 1.50
CA ALA A 117 -3.89 -23.77 0.21
C ALA A 117 -3.53 -22.40 -0.37
N TYR A 118 -3.40 -21.40 0.48
CA TYR A 118 -3.23 -20.00 0.07
C TYR A 118 -1.78 -19.49 0.18
N ALA A 119 -1.00 -20.02 1.13
CA ALA A 119 0.43 -19.70 1.24
C ALA A 119 1.26 -20.19 0.04
N ALA A 120 0.77 -21.21 -0.68
CA ALA A 120 1.41 -21.79 -1.87
C ALA A 120 0.91 -21.18 -3.20
N GLY A 121 0.15 -20.08 -3.17
CA GLY A 121 -0.37 -19.43 -4.38
C GLY A 121 -1.59 -20.11 -5.00
N GLY A 122 -2.28 -20.97 -4.25
CA GLY A 122 -3.48 -21.66 -4.69
C GLY A 122 -4.75 -20.82 -4.45
N GLY A 123 -5.36 -20.31 -5.51
CA GLY A 123 -6.80 -20.06 -5.57
C GLY A 123 -7.37 -18.81 -4.89
N VAL A 124 -6.57 -17.93 -4.32
CA VAL A 124 -7.07 -16.60 -3.92
C VAL A 124 -6.79 -15.65 -5.05
N GLY A 125 -7.76 -14.81 -5.36
CA GLY A 125 -7.72 -13.84 -6.44
C GLY A 125 -6.42 -13.06 -6.56
N GLU A 126 -6.35 -12.14 -7.50
CA GLU A 126 -5.13 -11.36 -7.77
C GLU A 126 -4.59 -10.72 -6.49
N PRO A 127 -3.25 -10.68 -6.30
CA PRO A 127 -2.63 -10.02 -5.16
C PRO A 127 -3.11 -8.59 -5.01
N VAL A 128 -3.46 -8.19 -3.80
CA VAL A 128 -3.98 -6.86 -3.49
C VAL A 128 -2.81 -5.95 -3.14
N PRO A 129 -2.62 -4.81 -3.84
CA PRO A 129 -1.63 -3.82 -3.47
C PRO A 129 -2.06 -3.07 -2.21
N ILE A 130 -1.17 -2.98 -1.23
CA ILE A 130 -1.35 -2.19 -0.01
C ILE A 130 -0.15 -1.30 0.25
N VAL A 131 -0.33 -0.30 1.09
CA VAL A 131 0.78 0.46 1.70
C VAL A 131 0.73 0.19 3.19
N ALA A 132 1.80 -0.35 3.73
CA ALA A 132 1.88 -0.80 5.12
C ALA A 132 2.93 -0.03 5.93
N ALA A 133 2.80 -0.11 7.24
CA ALA A 133 3.79 0.41 8.18
C ALA A 133 4.69 -0.71 8.73
N GLY A 134 5.90 -0.32 9.14
CA GLY A 134 6.73 -1.23 9.95
C GLY A 134 6.06 -1.52 11.29
N GLY A 135 6.12 -2.78 11.71
CA GLY A 135 5.50 -3.22 12.96
C GLY A 135 4.15 -3.93 12.79
N GLU A 136 3.56 -3.89 11.62
CA GLU A 136 2.32 -4.61 11.30
C GLU A 136 2.59 -6.09 10.99
N TYR A 137 1.53 -6.90 11.02
CA TYR A 137 1.62 -8.33 10.72
C TYR A 137 0.49 -8.75 9.78
N VAL A 138 0.83 -9.40 8.68
CA VAL A 138 -0.12 -9.90 7.69
C VAL A 138 -0.48 -11.34 8.00
N LEU A 139 -1.75 -11.59 8.32
CA LEU A 139 -2.31 -12.94 8.39
C LEU A 139 -2.67 -13.42 7.00
N SER A 140 -2.38 -14.68 6.72
CA SER A 140 -2.81 -15.34 5.49
C SER A 140 -4.33 -15.54 5.48
N PRO A 141 -4.96 -15.71 4.31
CA PRO A 141 -6.38 -16.07 4.23
C PRO A 141 -6.73 -17.33 5.01
N ASP A 142 -5.83 -18.31 5.06
CA ASP A 142 -6.03 -19.54 5.85
C ASP A 142 -6.14 -19.26 7.35
N GLU A 143 -5.28 -18.38 7.87
CA GLU A 143 -5.31 -17.94 9.27
C GLU A 143 -6.60 -17.15 9.56
N VAL A 144 -7.06 -16.34 8.60
CA VAL A 144 -8.33 -15.60 8.72
C VAL A 144 -9.53 -16.54 8.74
N ILE A 145 -9.58 -17.51 7.82
CA ILE A 145 -10.63 -18.54 7.76
C ILE A 145 -10.63 -19.35 9.06
N TRP A 146 -9.46 -19.72 9.56
CA TRP A 146 -9.34 -20.43 10.84
C TRP A 146 -9.88 -19.62 12.01
N ALA A 147 -9.58 -18.31 12.07
CA ALA A 147 -10.14 -17.41 13.09
C ALA A 147 -11.66 -17.28 13.00
N GLY A 148 -12.24 -17.46 11.82
CA GLY A 148 -13.68 -17.44 11.55
C GLY A 148 -14.40 -18.79 11.68
N GLY A 149 -13.68 -19.83 12.13
CA GLY A 149 -14.27 -21.17 12.25
C GLY A 149 -14.58 -21.83 10.91
N GLY A 150 -13.87 -21.43 9.84
CA GLY A 150 -14.02 -21.99 8.49
C GLY A 150 -14.62 -21.02 7.46
N ASP A 151 -14.96 -19.79 7.85
CA ASP A 151 -15.52 -18.76 6.98
C ASP A 151 -14.64 -17.52 6.98
N LEU A 152 -14.33 -17.00 5.78
CA LEU A 152 -13.44 -15.83 5.61
C LEU A 152 -14.03 -14.54 6.16
N ASP A 153 -15.31 -14.27 5.87
CA ASP A 153 -15.97 -13.05 6.30
C ASP A 153 -16.21 -13.05 7.82
N ALA A 154 -16.51 -14.22 8.39
CA ALA A 154 -16.58 -14.39 9.83
C ALA A 154 -15.21 -14.18 10.48
N GLY A 155 -14.13 -14.60 9.83
CA GLY A 155 -12.76 -14.37 10.26
C GLY A 155 -12.41 -12.90 10.32
N HIS A 156 -12.69 -12.14 9.27
CA HIS A 156 -12.50 -10.69 9.25
C HIS A 156 -13.26 -10.01 10.39
N ARG A 157 -14.55 -10.32 10.56
CA ARG A 157 -15.37 -9.77 11.67
C ARG A 157 -14.84 -10.12 13.05
N ALA A 158 -14.37 -11.36 13.22
CA ALA A 158 -13.80 -11.82 14.50
C ALA A 158 -12.50 -11.06 14.84
N LEU A 159 -11.64 -10.85 13.84
CA LEU A 159 -10.39 -10.09 13.98
C LEU A 159 -10.64 -8.61 14.24
N ASP A 160 -11.59 -7.97 13.54
CA ASP A 160 -12.00 -6.59 13.79
C ASP A 160 -12.50 -6.39 15.22
N LYS A 161 -13.35 -7.32 15.68
CA LYS A 161 -13.84 -7.32 17.04
C LYS A 161 -12.70 -7.48 18.06
N TRP A 162 -11.82 -8.44 17.83
CA TRP A 162 -10.67 -8.70 18.69
C TRP A 162 -9.75 -7.47 18.80
N ILE A 163 -9.42 -6.81 17.70
CA ILE A 163 -8.61 -5.58 17.70
C ILE A 163 -9.31 -4.47 18.49
N THR A 164 -10.61 -4.29 18.25
CA THR A 164 -11.41 -3.27 18.96
C THR A 164 -11.44 -3.51 20.44
N ASP A 165 -11.65 -4.74 20.88
CA ASP A 165 -11.70 -5.12 22.28
C ASP A 165 -10.31 -5.00 22.94
N THR A 166 -9.27 -5.44 22.27
CA THR A 166 -7.87 -5.29 22.74
C THR A 166 -7.51 -3.81 22.97
N ARG A 167 -7.88 -2.92 22.04
CA ARG A 167 -7.67 -1.48 22.21
C ARG A 167 -8.43 -0.90 23.40
N LYS A 168 -9.68 -1.31 23.61
CA LYS A 168 -10.46 -0.89 24.78
C LYS A 168 -9.79 -1.33 26.10
N ASP A 169 -9.31 -2.56 26.16
CA ASP A 169 -8.64 -3.10 27.33
C ASP A 169 -7.33 -2.37 27.64
N LEU A 170 -6.54 -2.08 26.59
CA LEU A 170 -5.33 -1.27 26.72
C LEU A 170 -5.63 0.13 27.26
N ILE A 171 -6.63 0.82 26.70
CA ILE A 171 -7.06 2.13 27.17
C ILE A 171 -7.52 2.09 28.62
N ASN A 172 -8.30 1.07 28.99
CA ASN A 172 -8.77 0.89 30.36
C ASN A 172 -7.63 0.62 31.34
N THR A 173 -6.63 -0.13 30.91
CA THR A 173 -5.41 -0.39 31.69
C THR A 173 -4.62 0.89 31.91
N LEU A 174 -4.41 1.67 30.84
CA LEU A 174 -3.70 2.95 30.91
C LEU A 174 -4.40 3.96 31.83
N LYS A 175 -5.74 4.01 31.82
CA LYS A 175 -6.53 4.88 32.72
C LYS A 175 -6.40 4.53 34.20
N LYS A 176 -6.03 3.29 34.53
CA LYS A 176 -5.85 2.81 35.92
C LYS A 176 -4.44 3.03 36.45
N LEU A 177 -3.49 3.46 35.57
CA LEU A 177 -2.13 3.73 36.02
C LEU A 177 -2.11 4.92 36.98
N PRO A 178 -1.30 4.86 38.07
CA PRO A 178 -1.14 6.00 38.97
C PRO A 178 -0.54 7.18 38.19
N GLY A 179 -1.02 8.38 38.49
CA GLY A 179 -0.45 9.60 37.94
C GLY A 179 1.04 9.76 38.28
N PRO A 180 1.79 10.61 37.53
CA PRO A 180 3.18 10.88 37.84
C PRO A 180 3.28 11.39 39.28
N LYS A 181 4.27 10.87 40.04
CA LYS A 181 4.58 11.42 41.37
C LYS A 181 4.95 12.89 41.18
N LYS A 182 4.30 13.78 41.92
CA LYS A 182 4.74 15.17 41.99
C LYS A 182 5.90 15.18 43.00
N ASP A 183 7.08 15.59 42.49
CA ASP A 183 8.24 15.89 43.34
C ASP A 183 7.98 17.18 44.09
#